data_4931b95caed51fa429fc0eb336ec1923
#
_entry.id   4931b95caed51fa429fc0eb336ec1923
#
_cell.length_a   1.000
_cell.length_b   1.000
_cell.length_c   1.000
_cell.angle_alpha   90.00
_cell.angle_beta   90.00
_cell.angle_gamma   90.00
#
_symmetry.space_group_name_H-M   'P 1'
#
loop_
_entity.id
_entity.type
_entity.pdbx_description
1 polymer ?
#
loop_
_entity_poly.entity_id
_entity_poly.type
_entity_poly.pdbx_seq_one_letter_code
_entity_poly.pdbx_strand_id
1 'polypeptide(L)'
;IFTTITDPDVVERARRAGIKIHWIHPLFDYNEGKKSFNYITSKMVRVKKREMGLPAIQTGGNVGTTAWFISWLILKCKTVSLIGINHAWEESDGWEKIITHNNDLPIKMEKTDPVFNKLFEKGHNPGFNCDFVLDPMFRLYSMCLKEFIVRSPDWVNTINATEGGSIFGDRITCKNFKQFLADEESNP
;
A
#
# COMPACT_ATOMS: atom_id res chain seq x y z
N ILE A 1 -7.99 -5.65 11.32
CA ILE A 1 -6.58 -6.07 11.48
C ILE A 1 -5.78 -4.87 11.97
N PHE A 2 -4.98 -5.05 13.00
CA PHE A 2 -4.11 -4.02 13.55
C PHE A 2 -2.65 -4.42 13.47
N THR A 3 -1.79 -3.43 13.36
CA THR A 3 -0.34 -3.63 13.44
C THR A 3 0.16 -3.46 14.85
N THR A 4 1.33 -4.01 15.15
CA THR A 4 1.97 -3.86 16.47
C THR A 4 2.34 -2.42 16.84
N ILE A 5 2.22 -1.49 15.88
CA ILE A 5 2.44 -0.04 16.06
C ILE A 5 1.14 0.78 16.01
N THR A 6 -0.02 0.11 16.03
CA THR A 6 -1.31 0.82 16.06
C THR A 6 -1.46 1.57 17.40
N ASP A 7 -1.94 2.79 17.31
CA ASP A 7 -2.17 3.67 18.47
C ASP A 7 -3.01 2.95 19.55
N PRO A 8 -2.61 2.99 20.82
CA PRO A 8 -3.32 2.32 21.92
C PRO A 8 -4.79 2.76 22.07
N ASP A 9 -5.10 4.03 21.81
CA ASP A 9 -6.47 4.56 21.93
C ASP A 9 -7.38 3.95 20.86
N VAL A 10 -6.87 3.74 19.64
CA VAL A 10 -7.59 3.05 18.55
C VAL A 10 -7.86 1.60 18.93
N VAL A 11 -6.86 0.92 19.51
CA VAL A 11 -7.01 -0.47 20.01
C VAL A 11 -8.07 -0.55 21.09
N GLU A 12 -8.03 0.34 22.05
CA GLU A 12 -8.99 0.36 23.17
C GLU A 12 -10.42 0.68 22.70
N ARG A 13 -10.57 1.59 21.75
CA ARG A 13 -11.87 1.88 21.12
C ARG A 13 -12.45 0.64 20.43
N ALA A 14 -11.62 -0.11 19.70
CA ALA A 14 -12.06 -1.34 19.05
C ALA A 14 -12.46 -2.42 20.06
N ARG A 15 -11.71 -2.56 21.18
CA ARG A 15 -12.05 -3.49 22.26
C ARG A 15 -13.39 -3.16 22.91
N ARG A 16 -13.63 -1.88 23.21
CA ARG A 16 -14.92 -1.41 23.78
C ARG A 16 -16.08 -1.66 22.83
N ALA A 17 -15.84 -1.57 21.53
CA ALA A 17 -16.85 -1.87 20.51
C ALA A 17 -17.06 -3.38 20.26
N GLY A 18 -16.38 -4.27 21.00
CA GLY A 18 -16.48 -5.71 20.84
C GLY A 18 -15.91 -6.26 19.55
N ILE A 19 -15.05 -5.49 18.85
CA ILE A 19 -14.46 -5.88 17.58
C ILE A 19 -13.37 -6.92 17.83
N LYS A 20 -13.46 -8.05 17.13
CA LYS A 20 -12.40 -9.07 17.14
C LYS A 20 -11.14 -8.53 16.47
N ILE A 21 -10.05 -8.40 17.23
CA ILE A 21 -8.79 -7.85 16.77
C ILE A 21 -7.87 -8.98 16.31
N HIS A 22 -7.33 -8.84 15.10
CA HIS A 22 -6.25 -9.68 14.56
C HIS A 22 -5.01 -8.82 14.41
N TRP A 23 -3.88 -9.33 14.89
CA TRP A 23 -2.62 -8.63 14.91
C TRP A 23 -1.70 -9.08 13.79
N ILE A 24 -1.03 -8.14 13.16
CA ILE A 24 0.07 -8.38 12.24
C ILE A 24 1.31 -7.60 12.70
N HIS A 25 2.47 -8.06 12.29
CA HIS A 25 3.73 -7.36 12.52
C HIS A 25 4.27 -6.87 11.17
N PRO A 26 4.45 -5.55 10.99
CA PRO A 26 5.06 -5.03 9.78
C PRO A 26 6.57 -5.31 9.78
N LEU A 27 7.14 -5.50 8.60
CA LEU A 27 8.58 -5.58 8.43
C LEU A 27 9.17 -4.17 8.53
N PHE A 28 9.94 -3.90 9.59
CA PHE A 28 10.55 -2.60 9.83
C PHE A 28 11.89 -2.42 9.12
N ASP A 29 12.67 -3.47 9.03
CA ASP A 29 13.95 -3.47 8.34
C ASP A 29 14.26 -4.86 7.75
N TYR A 30 15.23 -4.90 6.87
CA TYR A 30 15.72 -6.14 6.24
C TYR A 30 16.94 -6.72 6.95
N ASN A 31 17.39 -6.11 8.05
CA ASN A 31 18.47 -6.64 8.84
C ASN A 31 17.98 -7.85 9.64
N GLU A 32 18.88 -8.78 9.83
CA GLU A 32 18.64 -10.00 10.60
C GLU A 32 19.41 -9.99 11.92
N GLY A 33 19.00 -10.86 12.84
CA GLY A 33 19.67 -11.07 14.11
C GLY A 33 19.44 -9.95 15.13
N LYS A 34 20.29 -9.91 16.14
CA LYS A 34 20.10 -9.09 17.35
C LYS A 34 20.11 -7.58 17.14
N LYS A 35 20.60 -7.11 16.00
CA LYS A 35 20.66 -5.67 15.67
C LYS A 35 19.43 -5.18 14.88
N SER A 36 18.52 -6.07 14.49
CA SER A 36 17.33 -5.68 13.72
C SER A 36 16.22 -5.16 14.63
N PHE A 37 15.42 -4.23 14.12
CA PHE A 37 14.20 -3.79 14.78
C PHE A 37 13.21 -4.95 14.96
N ASN A 38 13.16 -5.86 13.99
CA ASN A 38 12.30 -7.05 14.08
C ASN A 38 12.67 -7.94 15.25
N TYR A 39 13.97 -8.10 15.57
CA TYR A 39 14.43 -8.82 16.73
C TYR A 39 14.09 -8.10 18.04
N ILE A 40 14.32 -6.78 18.10
CA ILE A 40 14.03 -5.96 19.28
C ILE A 40 12.53 -6.03 19.60
N THR A 41 11.66 -5.85 18.60
CA THR A 41 10.20 -5.94 18.78
C THR A 41 9.75 -7.32 19.22
N SER A 42 10.40 -8.39 18.75
CA SER A 42 10.11 -9.75 19.22
C SER A 42 10.40 -9.94 20.73
N LYS A 43 11.42 -9.26 21.24
CA LYS A 43 11.72 -9.25 22.68
C LYS A 43 10.70 -8.44 23.47
N MET A 44 10.28 -7.30 22.95
CA MET A 44 9.27 -6.45 23.59
C MET A 44 7.92 -7.18 23.75
N VAL A 45 7.49 -7.94 22.76
CA VAL A 45 6.25 -8.74 22.83
C VAL A 45 6.45 -10.11 23.48
N ARG A 46 7.60 -10.35 24.09
CA ARG A 46 7.95 -11.56 24.87
C ARG A 46 7.77 -12.88 24.10
N VAL A 47 8.02 -12.86 22.80
CA VAL A 47 8.02 -14.08 21.98
C VAL A 47 9.24 -14.93 22.34
N LYS A 48 9.03 -15.98 23.11
CA LYS A 48 10.09 -16.93 23.49
C LYS A 48 10.50 -17.77 22.26
N LYS A 49 11.79 -18.05 22.13
CA LYS A 49 12.38 -19.01 21.17
C LYS A 49 12.42 -18.60 19.69
N ARG A 50 12.34 -17.31 19.33
CA ARG A 50 12.58 -16.87 17.97
C ARG A 50 13.82 -16.00 17.88
N GLU A 51 14.92 -16.58 17.40
CA GLU A 51 16.19 -15.86 17.22
C GLU A 51 16.13 -14.84 16.09
N MET A 52 15.31 -15.09 15.07
CA MET A 52 15.14 -14.25 13.88
C MET A 52 14.06 -13.17 14.00
N GLY A 53 13.42 -13.04 15.15
CA GLY A 53 12.33 -12.09 15.35
C GLY A 53 10.94 -12.64 15.03
N LEU A 54 9.94 -11.76 15.00
CA LEU A 54 8.57 -12.09 14.63
C LEU A 54 8.45 -12.31 13.12
N PRO A 55 7.58 -13.23 12.66
CA PRO A 55 7.16 -13.23 11.27
C PRO A 55 6.59 -11.88 10.92
N ALA A 56 7.14 -11.25 9.91
CA ALA A 56 6.74 -9.91 9.50
C ALA A 56 6.20 -9.91 8.07
N ILE A 57 5.29 -8.99 7.79
CA ILE A 57 4.70 -8.79 6.46
C ILE A 57 5.32 -7.55 5.84
N GLN A 58 5.74 -7.67 4.59
CA GLN A 58 6.13 -6.51 3.79
C GLN A 58 4.92 -5.61 3.56
N THR A 59 5.08 -4.32 3.84
CA THR A 59 3.97 -3.37 3.80
C THR A 59 4.02 -2.45 2.58
N GLY A 60 5.15 -2.36 1.89
CA GLY A 60 5.35 -1.39 0.81
C GLY A 60 5.17 0.06 1.25
N GLY A 61 5.25 0.32 2.57
CA GLY A 61 5.14 1.64 3.17
C GLY A 61 3.72 2.17 3.37
N ASN A 62 2.68 1.40 3.02
CA ASN A 62 1.30 1.86 3.16
C ASN A 62 0.31 0.72 3.45
N VAL A 63 -0.87 1.10 3.97
CA VAL A 63 -1.91 0.15 4.38
C VAL A 63 -2.57 -0.57 3.20
N GLY A 64 -2.66 0.07 2.03
CA GLY A 64 -3.27 -0.52 0.84
C GLY A 64 -2.46 -1.73 0.33
N THR A 65 -1.14 -1.57 0.21
CA THR A 65 -0.24 -2.68 -0.14
C THR A 65 -0.27 -3.79 0.91
N THR A 66 -0.32 -3.42 2.20
CA THR A 66 -0.46 -4.40 3.28
C THR A 66 -1.76 -5.18 3.17
N ALA A 67 -2.88 -4.52 2.90
CA ALA A 67 -4.19 -5.16 2.73
C ALA A 67 -4.19 -6.13 1.54
N TRP A 68 -3.56 -5.75 0.43
CA TRP A 68 -3.37 -6.63 -0.72
C TRP A 68 -2.59 -7.91 -0.35
N PHE A 69 -1.48 -7.79 0.41
CA PHE A 69 -0.74 -8.95 0.91
C PHE A 69 -1.59 -9.86 1.81
N ILE A 70 -2.32 -9.27 2.75
CA ILE A 70 -3.17 -10.02 3.67
C ILE A 70 -4.23 -10.81 2.89
N SER A 71 -4.82 -10.19 1.88
CA SER A 71 -5.90 -10.80 1.09
C SER A 71 -5.46 -12.12 0.44
N TRP A 72 -4.34 -12.13 -0.27
CA TRP A 72 -3.92 -13.36 -0.93
C TRP A 72 -3.02 -14.26 -0.06
N LEU A 73 -2.09 -13.68 0.74
CA LEU A 73 -1.13 -14.47 1.51
C LEU A 73 -1.77 -15.16 2.72
N ILE A 74 -2.64 -14.45 3.43
CA ILE A 74 -3.27 -14.95 4.67
C ILE A 74 -4.67 -15.49 4.40
N LEU A 75 -5.53 -14.70 3.74
CA LEU A 75 -6.92 -15.08 3.48
C LEU A 75 -7.10 -16.00 2.27
N LYS A 76 -6.03 -16.17 1.47
CA LYS A 76 -6.02 -17.04 0.29
C LYS A 76 -7.02 -16.65 -0.81
N CYS A 77 -7.35 -15.36 -0.88
CA CYS A 77 -8.17 -14.83 -1.96
C CYS A 77 -7.43 -14.98 -3.30
N LYS A 78 -8.08 -15.57 -4.28
CA LYS A 78 -7.52 -15.72 -5.64
C LYS A 78 -7.57 -14.40 -6.41
N THR A 79 -8.63 -13.63 -6.23
CA THR A 79 -8.82 -12.31 -6.84
C THR A 79 -8.79 -11.25 -5.76
N VAL A 80 -8.01 -10.20 -5.97
CA VAL A 80 -7.91 -9.03 -5.10
C VAL A 80 -8.19 -7.79 -5.92
N SER A 81 -9.29 -7.12 -5.64
CA SER A 81 -9.66 -5.85 -6.29
C SER A 81 -9.17 -4.66 -5.45
N LEU A 82 -8.48 -3.74 -6.10
CA LEU A 82 -8.00 -2.49 -5.52
C LEU A 82 -9.03 -1.38 -5.79
N ILE A 83 -9.48 -0.72 -4.73
CA ILE A 83 -10.42 0.40 -4.80
C ILE A 83 -9.88 1.53 -3.96
N GLY A 84 -9.79 2.74 -4.53
CA GLY A 84 -9.28 3.92 -3.83
C GLY A 84 -7.76 3.87 -3.57
N ILE A 85 -7.02 3.03 -4.29
CA ILE A 85 -5.55 2.91 -4.19
C ILE A 85 -4.94 3.50 -5.45
N ASN A 86 -4.86 4.82 -5.52
CA ASN A 86 -4.38 5.54 -6.69
C ASN A 86 -2.84 5.51 -6.77
N HIS A 87 -2.15 5.65 -5.64
CA HIS A 87 -0.72 5.92 -5.52
C HIS A 87 -0.25 6.98 -6.53
N ALA A 88 -1.05 8.01 -6.69
CA ALA A 88 -0.81 9.15 -7.56
C ALA A 88 -1.80 10.27 -7.23
N TRP A 89 -1.51 11.45 -7.71
CA TRP A 89 -2.38 12.61 -7.77
C TRP A 89 -3.05 12.66 -9.13
N GLU A 90 -4.27 13.16 -9.20
CA GLU A 90 -4.88 13.52 -10.46
C GLU A 90 -4.30 14.84 -10.97
N GLU A 91 -4.28 15.05 -12.28
CA GLU A 91 -3.78 16.32 -12.83
C GLU A 91 -4.63 17.51 -12.40
N SER A 92 -5.91 17.27 -12.07
CA SER A 92 -6.85 18.23 -11.50
C SER A 92 -6.58 18.61 -10.05
N ASP A 93 -5.81 17.80 -9.30
CA ASP A 93 -5.42 18.14 -7.94
C ASP A 93 -4.56 19.41 -7.92
N GLY A 94 -4.86 20.30 -6.99
CA GLY A 94 -4.10 21.54 -6.83
C GLY A 94 -2.64 21.27 -6.43
N TRP A 95 -1.72 21.98 -7.06
CA TRP A 95 -0.28 21.83 -6.75
C TRP A 95 0.08 22.08 -5.29
N GLU A 96 -0.64 22.94 -4.63
CA GLU A 96 -0.47 23.18 -3.18
C GLU A 96 -0.71 21.89 -2.38
N LYS A 97 -1.78 21.16 -2.71
CA LYS A 97 -2.10 19.86 -2.09
C LYS A 97 -1.01 18.82 -2.38
N ILE A 98 -0.50 18.77 -3.61
CA ILE A 98 0.54 17.82 -4.02
C ILE A 98 1.86 18.09 -3.29
N ILE A 99 2.27 19.36 -3.22
CA ILE A 99 3.53 19.76 -2.58
C ILE A 99 3.48 19.58 -1.06
N THR A 100 2.33 19.77 -0.43
CA THR A 100 2.16 19.64 1.02
C THR A 100 1.87 18.21 1.48
N HIS A 101 1.69 17.26 0.56
CA HIS A 101 1.48 15.87 0.91
C HIS A 101 2.64 15.31 1.74
N ASN A 102 2.33 14.76 2.90
CA ASN A 102 3.29 14.21 3.87
C ASN A 102 4.20 15.25 4.56
N ASN A 103 3.86 16.51 4.51
CA ASN A 103 4.71 17.52 5.11
C ASN A 103 4.08 18.20 6.33
N ASP A 104 4.61 17.88 7.49
CA ASP A 104 4.62 18.79 8.63
C ASP A 104 5.61 19.94 8.41
N LEU A 105 6.43 19.88 7.36
CA LEU A 105 7.40 20.89 6.95
C LEU A 105 6.89 21.59 5.69
N PRO A 106 6.66 22.92 5.71
CA PRO A 106 6.27 23.66 4.53
C PRO A 106 7.43 23.68 3.52
N ILE A 107 7.32 22.86 2.48
CA ILE A 107 8.26 22.93 1.35
C ILE A 107 7.80 24.10 0.48
N LYS A 108 8.57 25.18 0.49
CA LYS A 108 8.40 26.28 -0.46
C LYS A 108 9.09 25.90 -1.77
N MET A 109 8.32 25.37 -2.71
CA MET A 109 8.81 25.01 -4.04
C MET A 109 7.89 25.64 -5.09
N GLU A 110 8.47 26.31 -6.07
CA GLU A 110 7.75 26.86 -7.21
C GLU A 110 7.81 25.90 -8.40
N LYS A 111 6.81 25.90 -9.25
CA LYS A 111 6.80 25.07 -10.48
C LYS A 111 7.97 25.38 -11.42
N THR A 112 8.54 26.58 -11.31
CA THR A 112 9.71 27.03 -12.08
C THR A 112 11.02 26.49 -11.54
N ASP A 113 11.02 25.88 -10.36
CA ASP A 113 12.23 25.29 -9.79
C ASP A 113 12.69 24.09 -10.65
N PRO A 114 13.97 24.04 -11.06
CA PRO A 114 14.52 22.93 -11.85
C PRO A 114 14.39 21.56 -11.18
N VAL A 115 14.28 21.52 -9.85
CA VAL A 115 14.09 20.30 -9.07
C VAL A 115 12.64 19.80 -9.13
N PHE A 116 11.69 20.71 -9.41
CA PHE A 116 10.26 20.39 -9.42
C PHE A 116 9.93 19.20 -10.32
N ASN A 117 10.35 19.24 -11.58
CA ASN A 117 10.08 18.16 -12.55
C ASN A 117 10.81 16.85 -12.23
N LYS A 118 11.83 16.90 -11.36
CA LYS A 118 12.51 15.69 -10.89
C LYS A 118 11.77 15.02 -9.74
N LEU A 119 11.05 15.80 -8.94
CA LEU A 119 10.28 15.31 -7.81
C LEU A 119 8.86 14.90 -8.23
N PHE A 120 8.26 15.65 -9.15
CA PHE A 120 6.88 15.44 -9.58
C PHE A 120 6.85 14.93 -11.03
N GLU A 121 6.72 13.62 -11.17
CA GLU A 121 6.72 12.96 -12.47
C GLU A 121 5.28 12.82 -13.00
N LYS A 122 5.05 13.30 -14.22
CA LYS A 122 3.78 13.05 -14.92
C LYS A 122 3.82 11.70 -15.62
N GLY A 123 2.70 10.99 -15.57
CA GLY A 123 2.53 9.72 -16.25
C GLY A 123 1.12 9.56 -16.82
N HIS A 124 0.96 8.55 -17.66
CA HIS A 124 -0.31 8.17 -18.27
C HIS A 124 -0.65 6.73 -17.92
N ASN A 125 -1.88 6.49 -17.47
CA ASN A 125 -2.42 5.16 -17.24
C ASN A 125 -3.24 4.71 -18.45
N PRO A 126 -2.73 3.78 -19.27
CA PRO A 126 -3.43 3.35 -20.46
C PRO A 126 -4.68 2.49 -20.16
N GLY A 127 -4.74 1.88 -18.97
CA GLY A 127 -5.87 1.06 -18.56
C GLY A 127 -7.16 1.84 -18.30
N PHE A 128 -7.02 3.10 -17.89
CA PHE A 128 -8.14 4.02 -17.64
C PHE A 128 -8.09 5.27 -18.53
N ASN A 129 -7.10 5.37 -19.40
CA ASN A 129 -6.89 6.53 -20.27
C ASN A 129 -6.89 7.86 -19.50
N CYS A 130 -6.12 7.92 -18.42
CA CYS A 130 -6.03 9.09 -17.55
C CYS A 130 -4.58 9.45 -17.22
N ASP A 131 -4.34 10.74 -17.05
CA ASP A 131 -3.04 11.26 -16.65
C ASP A 131 -2.97 11.38 -15.13
N PHE A 132 -1.75 11.24 -14.61
CA PHE A 132 -1.50 11.33 -13.18
C PHE A 132 -0.15 12.00 -12.89
N VAL A 133 0.02 12.42 -11.63
CA VAL A 133 1.27 12.96 -11.12
C VAL A 133 1.75 12.13 -9.94
N LEU A 134 3.02 11.75 -9.96
CA LEU A 134 3.71 11.09 -8.86
C LEU A 134 4.52 12.08 -8.06
N ASP A 135 4.34 12.12 -6.77
CA ASP A 135 5.34 12.62 -5.83
C ASP A 135 6.31 11.49 -5.42
N PRO A 136 7.43 11.79 -4.73
CA PRO A 136 8.39 10.78 -4.32
C PRO A 136 7.80 9.63 -3.50
N MET A 137 6.81 9.90 -2.65
CA MET A 137 6.18 8.89 -1.80
C MET A 137 5.24 8.00 -2.59
N PHE A 138 4.37 8.56 -3.41
CA PHE A 138 3.50 7.77 -4.28
C PHE A 138 4.28 6.99 -5.33
N ARG A 139 5.40 7.55 -5.82
CA ARG A 139 6.32 6.81 -6.70
C ARG A 139 6.85 5.56 -6.00
N LEU A 140 7.33 5.69 -4.75
CA LEU A 140 7.80 4.55 -3.96
C LEU A 140 6.68 3.53 -3.75
N TYR A 141 5.50 3.95 -3.32
CA TYR A 141 4.36 3.07 -3.06
C TYR A 141 3.89 2.33 -4.32
N SER A 142 3.82 3.05 -5.45
CA SER A 142 3.46 2.47 -6.74
C SER A 142 4.47 1.41 -7.18
N MET A 143 5.76 1.73 -7.11
CA MET A 143 6.83 0.80 -7.47
C MET A 143 6.81 -0.44 -6.60
N CYS A 144 6.69 -0.29 -5.28
CA CYS A 144 6.63 -1.42 -4.34
C CYS A 144 5.43 -2.33 -4.63
N LEU A 145 4.23 -1.78 -4.78
CA LEU A 145 3.04 -2.58 -5.03
C LEU A 145 3.14 -3.34 -6.36
N LYS A 146 3.55 -2.67 -7.43
CA LYS A 146 3.73 -3.30 -8.75
C LYS A 146 4.74 -4.44 -8.70
N GLU A 147 5.88 -4.23 -8.06
CA GLU A 147 6.91 -5.24 -7.88
C GLU A 147 6.39 -6.46 -7.10
N PHE A 148 5.64 -6.22 -6.04
CA PHE A 148 5.02 -7.30 -5.27
C PHE A 148 3.98 -8.07 -6.07
N ILE A 149 3.20 -7.40 -6.90
CA ILE A 149 2.22 -8.04 -7.78
C ILE A 149 2.93 -8.93 -8.80
N VAL A 150 3.98 -8.44 -9.45
CA VAL A 150 4.77 -9.22 -10.42
C VAL A 150 5.38 -10.47 -9.77
N ARG A 151 5.84 -10.37 -8.52
CA ARG A 151 6.45 -11.49 -7.78
C ARG A 151 5.43 -12.38 -7.07
N SER A 152 4.16 -12.05 -7.08
CA SER A 152 3.15 -12.88 -6.45
C SER A 152 2.96 -14.22 -7.18
N PRO A 153 2.45 -15.27 -6.53
CA PRO A 153 2.14 -16.53 -7.20
C PRO A 153 1.17 -16.35 -8.39
N ASP A 154 1.29 -17.21 -9.40
CA ASP A 154 0.49 -17.09 -10.64
C ASP A 154 -1.02 -17.21 -10.44
N TRP A 155 -1.45 -17.85 -9.35
CA TRP A 155 -2.85 -17.97 -9.01
C TRP A 155 -3.45 -16.69 -8.41
N VAL A 156 -2.64 -15.68 -8.09
CA VAL A 156 -3.11 -14.38 -7.57
C VAL A 156 -3.48 -13.49 -8.76
N ASN A 157 -4.74 -13.10 -8.83
CA ASN A 157 -5.26 -12.16 -9.81
C ASN A 157 -5.48 -10.80 -9.16
N THR A 158 -4.81 -9.76 -9.65
CA THR A 158 -4.96 -8.39 -9.14
C THR A 158 -5.72 -7.53 -10.14
N ILE A 159 -6.84 -6.97 -9.69
CA ILE A 159 -7.68 -6.08 -10.47
C ILE A 159 -7.58 -4.67 -9.90
N ASN A 160 -7.17 -3.71 -10.72
CA ASN A 160 -7.31 -2.31 -10.35
C ASN A 160 -8.70 -1.81 -10.78
N ALA A 161 -9.56 -1.56 -9.79
CA ALA A 161 -10.89 -0.98 -9.96
C ALA A 161 -10.99 0.42 -9.35
N THR A 162 -9.83 1.09 -9.16
CA THR A 162 -9.76 2.46 -8.65
C THR A 162 -10.22 3.49 -9.68
N GLU A 163 -10.19 3.12 -10.98
CA GLU A 163 -10.58 3.95 -12.12
C GLU A 163 -9.65 5.15 -12.34
N GLY A 164 -8.37 5.03 -11.92
CA GLY A 164 -7.34 6.05 -12.08
C GLY A 164 -6.01 5.67 -11.45
N GLY A 165 -5.12 6.65 -11.35
CA GLY A 165 -3.85 6.53 -10.66
C GLY A 165 -2.77 5.76 -11.41
N SER A 166 -1.69 5.45 -10.70
CA SER A 166 -0.46 4.90 -11.26
C SER A 166 -0.36 3.38 -11.27
N ILE A 167 -1.40 2.66 -10.79
CA ILE A 167 -1.36 1.20 -10.63
C ILE A 167 -1.86 0.52 -11.88
N PHE A 168 -0.96 0.17 -12.78
CA PHE A 168 -1.18 -0.59 -14.01
C PHE A 168 0.11 -1.29 -14.44
N GLY A 169 0.04 -2.21 -15.37
CA GLY A 169 1.19 -2.93 -15.91
C GLY A 169 1.01 -4.44 -15.83
N ASP A 170 2.13 -5.17 -15.84
CA ASP A 170 2.14 -6.63 -15.84
C ASP A 170 1.37 -7.20 -14.65
N ARG A 171 0.51 -8.19 -14.94
CA ARG A 171 -0.32 -8.90 -13.95
C ARG A 171 -1.34 -8.02 -13.20
N ILE A 172 -1.65 -6.82 -13.75
CA ILE A 172 -2.68 -5.93 -13.23
C ILE A 172 -3.72 -5.73 -14.31
N THR A 173 -4.96 -6.15 -14.04
CA THR A 173 -6.09 -5.91 -14.92
C THR A 173 -6.80 -4.64 -14.47
N CYS A 174 -6.85 -3.63 -15.32
CA CYS A 174 -7.65 -2.43 -15.08
C CYS A 174 -9.08 -2.67 -15.53
N LYS A 175 -10.04 -2.54 -14.61
CA LYS A 175 -11.49 -2.66 -14.88
C LYS A 175 -12.24 -1.61 -14.07
N ASN A 176 -13.29 -1.07 -14.65
CA ASN A 176 -14.25 -0.29 -13.88
C ASN A 176 -14.92 -1.19 -12.83
N PHE A 177 -15.19 -0.64 -11.65
CA PHE A 177 -15.68 -1.41 -10.51
C PHE A 177 -17.02 -2.07 -10.77
N LYS A 178 -17.92 -1.38 -11.48
CA LYS A 178 -19.22 -1.93 -11.87
C LYS A 178 -19.09 -3.15 -12.77
N GLN A 179 -18.16 -3.10 -13.73
CA GLN A 179 -17.88 -4.25 -14.59
C GLN A 179 -17.26 -5.41 -13.82
N PHE A 180 -16.34 -5.11 -12.90
CA PHE A 180 -15.77 -6.15 -12.03
C PHE A 180 -16.84 -6.89 -11.25
N LEU A 181 -17.80 -6.18 -10.63
CA LEU A 181 -18.90 -6.81 -9.90
C LEU A 181 -19.78 -7.67 -10.80
N ALA A 182 -20.12 -7.19 -12.01
CA ALA A 182 -20.93 -7.95 -12.96
C ALA A 182 -20.23 -9.24 -13.43
N ASP A 183 -18.92 -9.19 -13.62
CA ASP A 183 -18.13 -10.37 -14.01
C ASP A 183 -18.08 -11.42 -12.87
N GLU A 184 -17.94 -10.98 -11.61
CA GLU A 184 -17.94 -11.90 -10.43
C GLU A 184 -19.33 -12.52 -10.18
N GLU A 185 -20.42 -11.78 -10.40
CA GLU A 185 -21.78 -12.31 -10.30
C GLU A 185 -22.07 -13.35 -11.37
N SER A 186 -21.44 -13.25 -12.52
CA SER A 186 -21.63 -14.16 -13.66
C SER A 186 -20.80 -15.45 -13.55
N ASN A 187 -19.79 -15.49 -12.70
CA ASN A 187 -18.87 -16.60 -12.46
C ASN A 187 -18.71 -16.89 -10.95
N PRO A 188 -19.77 -17.36 -10.27
CA PRO A 188 -19.77 -17.65 -8.84
C PRO A 188 -18.82 -18.79 -8.42
#